data_c36c3ed260582ef8090037a19fdd9102
#
_entry.id   c36c3ed260582ef8090037a19fdd9102
#
_cell.length_a   1.000
_cell.length_b   1.000
_cell.length_c   1.000
_cell.angle_alpha   90.00
_cell.angle_beta   90.00
_cell.angle_gamma   90.00
#
_symmetry.space_group_name_H-M   'P 1'
#
loop_
_entity.id
_entity.type
_entity.pdbx_description
1 polymer ?
#
loop_
_entity_poly.entity_id
_entity_poly.type
_entity_poly.pdbx_seq_one_letter_code
_entity_poly.pdbx_strand_id
1 'polypeptide(L)'
;MKLLFTLFPVWIKHLGSLKYRNCFVRTIKIKSVEEAAAIFRKIGVDPYGIDAMAQKTINVNILLEKQPCKIANIIKQEMLSIGGDAAVARGSVSCSIPASDILIMGTIKQILTLVKKIEKQPFGLKLIARNTAGILYNINQNEYVLKTCRRKIILGKKTMVMGILNVTPDSFSDSGLFYSPQKAIEHGLRMVDEGADIIDIGGESTRPGSRSVAVNTELKRVLPVIEGLIRKTRIPISVDTKKAEVARLAVDAGAEIINDISALNGDKKMAEIISKTHAAAILMHMRGKPRNMQKANLAYDNLMREITDYLKISSEKALKAGIEKDCIVIDPGIGFGKTAEDNYKIIKNLSELKVLGMPVMIGTSRKSFIGKITGGEPDERTEGTGATVAAAIMNGCHIIRVHDVAAMKKVAAVTDAIVHV
;
A
#
# COMPACT_ATOMS: atom_id res chain seq x y z
N MET A 1 6.07 12.61 30.47
CA MET A 1 7.22 13.43 30.03
C MET A 1 7.90 14.20 31.18
N LYS A 2 7.21 14.65 32.22
CA LYS A 2 7.85 15.35 33.38
C LYS A 2 8.66 14.42 34.30
N LEU A 3 8.34 13.13 34.44
CA LEU A 3 9.07 12.19 35.33
C LEU A 3 10.46 11.77 34.82
N LEU A 4 10.69 11.76 33.51
CA LEU A 4 12.01 11.40 32.95
C LEU A 4 13.05 12.52 33.17
N PHE A 5 12.64 13.77 33.22
CA PHE A 5 13.55 14.90 33.43
C PHE A 5 13.96 15.16 34.88
N THR A 6 13.25 14.60 35.86
CA THR A 6 13.57 14.77 37.28
C THR A 6 14.63 13.77 37.79
N LEU A 7 14.83 12.65 37.13
CA LEU A 7 15.84 11.65 37.52
C LEU A 7 17.20 11.87 36.83
N PHE A 8 17.26 12.62 35.73
CA PHE A 8 18.51 12.86 35.00
C PHE A 8 19.59 13.66 35.77
N PRO A 9 19.28 14.69 36.59
CA PRO A 9 20.28 15.45 37.27
C PRO A 9 21.04 14.66 38.39
N VAL A 10 20.40 13.65 38.97
CA VAL A 10 20.99 12.84 40.05
C VAL A 10 22.02 11.87 39.51
N TRP A 11 21.78 11.29 38.33
CA TRP A 11 22.72 10.34 37.71
C TRP A 11 23.97 11.00 37.16
N ILE A 12 23.87 12.22 36.61
CA ILE A 12 25.04 12.94 36.08
C ILE A 12 26.03 13.35 37.17
N LYS A 13 25.59 13.64 38.39
CA LYS A 13 26.48 13.98 39.51
C LYS A 13 27.33 12.80 40.02
N HIS A 14 26.87 11.56 39.80
CA HIS A 14 27.63 10.35 40.23
C HIS A 14 28.54 9.80 39.12
N LEU A 15 28.44 10.25 37.86
CA LEU A 15 29.32 9.83 36.77
C LEU A 15 30.69 10.51 36.74
N GLY A 16 30.92 11.51 37.61
CA GLY A 16 32.16 12.32 37.64
C GLY A 16 33.42 11.61 38.10
N SER A 17 33.33 10.36 38.60
CA SER A 17 34.51 9.63 39.12
C SER A 17 34.86 8.33 38.38
N LEU A 18 34.05 7.91 37.42
CA LEU A 18 34.35 6.75 36.60
C LEU A 18 35.13 7.19 35.34
N LYS A 19 36.40 6.81 35.25
CA LYS A 19 37.22 6.96 34.04
C LYS A 19 36.69 6.07 32.92
N TYR A 20 35.52 6.41 32.34
CA TYR A 20 35.03 5.81 31.08
C TYR A 20 35.75 6.48 29.90
N ARG A 21 37.07 6.27 29.79
CA ARG A 21 37.76 6.53 28.53
C ARG A 21 37.32 5.45 27.56
N ASN A 22 36.55 5.88 26.52
CA ASN A 22 36.15 5.12 25.34
C ASN A 22 34.86 4.26 25.38
N CYS A 23 33.84 4.61 26.18
CA CYS A 23 32.52 3.98 25.98
C CYS A 23 31.67 4.81 24.98
N PHE A 24 31.60 4.36 23.74
CA PHE A 24 30.69 4.94 22.73
C PHE A 24 29.29 4.37 22.94
N VAL A 25 28.35 5.22 23.33
CA VAL A 25 26.94 4.86 23.49
C VAL A 25 26.12 5.57 22.40
N ARG A 26 25.38 4.82 21.59
CA ARG A 26 24.45 5.36 20.59
C ARG A 26 23.17 4.54 20.52
N THR A 27 22.08 5.17 20.15
CA THR A 27 20.83 4.47 19.79
C THR A 27 20.90 4.01 18.36
N ILE A 28 20.34 2.84 18.07
CA ILE A 28 20.14 2.33 16.72
C ILE A 28 18.66 2.05 16.51
N LYS A 29 18.19 2.23 15.26
CA LYS A 29 16.82 1.89 14.87
C LYS A 29 16.87 0.61 14.06
N ILE A 30 16.21 -0.42 14.54
CA ILE A 30 16.08 -1.72 13.87
C ILE A 30 14.67 -1.79 13.29
N LYS A 31 14.56 -2.07 12.00
CA LYS A 31 13.30 -2.06 11.28
C LYS A 31 12.77 -3.45 10.93
N SER A 32 13.62 -4.47 10.91
CA SER A 32 13.24 -5.85 10.60
C SER A 32 13.97 -6.87 11.44
N VAL A 33 13.44 -8.09 11.45
CA VAL A 33 14.07 -9.24 12.13
C VAL A 33 15.41 -9.60 11.47
N GLU A 34 15.51 -9.46 10.16
CA GLU A 34 16.71 -9.71 9.37
C GLU A 34 17.83 -8.72 9.73
N GLU A 35 17.49 -7.41 9.85
CA GLU A 35 18.42 -6.37 10.28
C GLU A 35 18.92 -6.65 11.73
N ALA A 36 18.00 -7.04 12.63
CA ALA A 36 18.38 -7.46 13.99
C ALA A 36 19.35 -8.64 13.96
N ALA A 37 19.07 -9.65 13.17
CA ALA A 37 19.91 -10.83 13.01
C ALA A 37 21.30 -10.48 12.46
N ALA A 38 21.38 -9.55 11.49
CA ALA A 38 22.66 -9.08 10.95
C ALA A 38 23.50 -8.38 12.01
N ILE A 39 22.87 -7.51 12.83
CA ILE A 39 23.55 -6.85 13.97
C ILE A 39 24.06 -7.88 14.97
N PHE A 40 23.26 -8.89 15.34
CA PHE A 40 23.64 -9.92 16.28
C PHE A 40 24.80 -10.78 15.78
N ARG A 41 24.84 -11.12 14.49
CA ARG A 41 25.99 -11.80 13.87
C ARG A 41 27.27 -10.94 13.98
N LYS A 42 27.14 -9.61 13.74
CA LYS A 42 28.27 -8.67 13.87
C LYS A 42 28.78 -8.54 15.31
N ILE A 43 27.89 -8.67 16.31
CA ILE A 43 28.25 -8.72 17.72
C ILE A 43 28.94 -10.05 18.11
N GLY A 44 28.74 -11.11 17.31
CA GLY A 44 29.24 -12.46 17.63
C GLY A 44 28.29 -13.26 18.52
N VAL A 45 26.99 -12.97 18.46
CA VAL A 45 25.97 -13.75 19.20
C VAL A 45 25.94 -15.19 18.68
N ASP A 46 25.80 -16.16 19.61
CA ASP A 46 25.63 -17.56 19.27
C ASP A 46 24.49 -17.77 18.24
N PRO A 47 24.72 -18.49 17.12
CA PRO A 47 23.73 -18.68 16.08
C PRO A 47 22.37 -19.19 16.58
N TYR A 48 22.36 -20.08 17.57
CA TYR A 48 21.16 -20.64 18.18
C TYR A 48 20.29 -19.55 18.87
N GLY A 49 20.93 -18.51 19.41
CA GLY A 49 20.26 -17.42 20.10
C GLY A 49 19.70 -16.33 19.19
N ILE A 50 20.22 -16.20 17.96
CA ILE A 50 19.89 -15.08 17.07
C ILE A 50 18.39 -15.02 16.77
N ASP A 51 17.80 -16.10 16.32
CA ASP A 51 16.37 -16.13 15.93
C ASP A 51 15.44 -15.86 17.12
N ALA A 52 15.79 -16.38 18.29
CA ALA A 52 15.02 -16.18 19.51
C ALA A 52 15.08 -14.74 20.02
N MET A 53 16.18 -14.03 19.79
CA MET A 53 16.38 -12.65 20.22
C MET A 53 15.94 -11.62 19.18
N ALA A 54 16.10 -11.89 17.89
CA ALA A 54 15.75 -10.94 16.82
C ALA A 54 14.27 -10.52 16.88
N GLN A 55 13.36 -11.45 17.15
CA GLN A 55 11.93 -11.17 17.32
C GLN A 55 11.60 -10.31 18.54
N LYS A 56 12.55 -10.10 19.47
CA LYS A 56 12.36 -9.23 20.65
C LYS A 56 12.73 -7.78 20.38
N THR A 57 13.39 -7.48 19.26
CA THR A 57 13.82 -6.12 18.91
C THR A 57 12.72 -5.32 18.20
N ILE A 58 11.76 -5.98 17.59
CA ILE A 58 10.68 -5.36 16.81
C ILE A 58 9.42 -5.27 17.65
N ASN A 59 9.02 -4.04 17.98
CA ASN A 59 7.75 -3.77 18.63
C ASN A 59 6.65 -3.57 17.59
N VAL A 60 5.49 -4.20 17.83
CA VAL A 60 4.29 -4.10 17.00
C VAL A 60 3.13 -3.63 17.85
N ASN A 61 2.36 -2.69 17.32
CA ASN A 61 1.12 -2.21 17.90
C ASN A 61 -0.04 -2.70 17.01
N ILE A 62 -0.97 -3.49 17.59
CA ILE A 62 -2.14 -4.02 16.87
C ILE A 62 -3.40 -3.46 17.49
N LEU A 63 -4.19 -2.74 16.68
CA LEU A 63 -5.49 -2.22 17.10
C LEU A 63 -6.59 -3.22 16.75
N LEU A 64 -7.30 -3.69 17.77
CA LEU A 64 -8.53 -4.46 17.63
C LEU A 64 -9.70 -3.56 18.02
N GLU A 65 -10.58 -3.27 17.07
CA GLU A 65 -11.67 -2.33 17.31
C GLU A 65 -12.94 -3.03 17.79
N LYS A 66 -13.72 -2.34 18.65
CA LYS A 66 -15.06 -2.71 19.11
C LYS A 66 -15.17 -4.15 19.65
N GLN A 67 -14.18 -4.57 20.44
CA GLN A 67 -14.20 -5.90 21.06
C GLN A 67 -15.06 -5.91 22.33
N PRO A 68 -15.86 -6.97 22.58
CA PRO A 68 -16.57 -7.14 23.84
C PRO A 68 -15.65 -6.99 25.05
N CYS A 69 -16.12 -6.40 26.15
CA CYS A 69 -15.29 -6.15 27.34
C CYS A 69 -14.65 -7.42 27.91
N LYS A 70 -15.32 -8.58 27.86
CA LYS A 70 -14.72 -9.85 28.28
C LYS A 70 -13.46 -10.17 27.48
N ILE A 71 -13.51 -10.01 26.16
CA ILE A 71 -12.37 -10.21 25.26
C ILE A 71 -11.25 -9.20 25.55
N ALA A 72 -11.62 -7.92 25.74
CA ALA A 72 -10.67 -6.88 26.06
C ALA A 72 -9.88 -7.18 27.35
N ASN A 73 -10.60 -7.63 28.39
CA ASN A 73 -9.99 -8.00 29.66
C ASN A 73 -9.09 -9.22 29.55
N ILE A 74 -9.51 -10.27 28.84
CA ILE A 74 -8.71 -11.49 28.63
C ILE A 74 -7.42 -11.11 27.90
N ILE A 75 -7.50 -10.41 26.78
CA ILE A 75 -6.31 -10.01 25.99
C ILE A 75 -5.38 -9.16 26.83
N LYS A 76 -5.88 -8.21 27.62
CA LYS A 76 -5.07 -7.39 28.50
C LYS A 76 -4.31 -8.24 29.54
N GLN A 77 -5.01 -9.15 30.22
CA GLN A 77 -4.38 -10.01 31.23
C GLN A 77 -3.34 -10.96 30.62
N GLU A 78 -3.64 -11.52 29.44
CA GLU A 78 -2.69 -12.38 28.73
C GLU A 78 -1.44 -11.63 28.29
N MET A 79 -1.59 -10.38 27.78
CA MET A 79 -0.44 -9.54 27.43
C MET A 79 0.42 -9.20 28.64
N LEU A 80 -0.19 -8.81 29.77
CA LEU A 80 0.52 -8.53 31.01
C LEU A 80 1.29 -9.78 31.52
N SER A 81 0.68 -10.98 31.42
CA SER A 81 1.31 -12.24 31.86
C SER A 81 2.57 -12.62 31.08
N ILE A 82 2.77 -12.05 29.90
CA ILE A 82 3.94 -12.31 29.02
C ILE A 82 4.89 -11.10 28.92
N GLY A 83 4.67 -10.09 29.77
CA GLY A 83 5.50 -8.89 29.85
C GLY A 83 5.28 -7.88 28.72
N GLY A 84 4.17 -8.00 27.97
CA GLY A 84 3.66 -6.97 27.07
C GLY A 84 2.57 -6.13 27.76
N ASP A 85 1.84 -5.34 27.00
CA ASP A 85 0.69 -4.60 27.52
C ASP A 85 -0.44 -4.50 26.49
N ALA A 86 -1.64 -4.13 26.94
CA ALA A 86 -2.77 -3.78 26.08
C ALA A 86 -3.56 -2.62 26.70
N ALA A 87 -3.71 -1.54 25.93
CA ALA A 87 -4.58 -0.44 26.35
C ALA A 87 -6.03 -0.75 26.00
N VAL A 88 -6.92 -0.57 26.98
CA VAL A 88 -8.37 -0.73 26.84
C VAL A 88 -9.08 0.45 27.50
N ALA A 89 -10.33 0.71 27.13
CA ALA A 89 -11.11 1.78 27.73
C ALA A 89 -11.33 1.54 29.24
N ARG A 90 -11.39 2.62 30.02
CA ARG A 90 -11.52 2.59 31.49
C ARG A 90 -12.68 1.71 31.99
N GLY A 91 -13.82 1.75 31.29
CA GLY A 91 -15.00 0.96 31.65
C GLY A 91 -14.92 -0.54 31.31
N SER A 92 -13.86 -1.01 30.66
CA SER A 92 -13.72 -2.44 30.25
C SER A 92 -13.59 -3.34 31.46
N VAL A 93 -12.82 -2.95 32.48
CA VAL A 93 -12.55 -3.80 33.67
C VAL A 93 -13.85 -4.12 34.39
N SER A 94 -14.70 -3.13 34.61
CA SER A 94 -16.02 -3.30 35.27
C SER A 94 -17.12 -3.76 34.33
N CYS A 95 -16.84 -3.91 33.03
CA CYS A 95 -17.84 -4.15 31.98
C CYS A 95 -19.01 -3.13 32.00
N SER A 96 -18.74 -1.87 32.43
CA SER A 96 -19.74 -0.80 32.40
C SER A 96 -20.00 -0.23 30.99
N ILE A 97 -19.22 -0.66 30.01
CA ILE A 97 -19.39 -0.40 28.58
C ILE A 97 -19.49 -1.75 27.83
N PRO A 98 -20.26 -1.84 26.73
CA PRO A 98 -20.47 -3.11 26.05
C PRO A 98 -19.21 -3.58 25.28
N ALA A 99 -18.40 -2.65 24.75
CA ALA A 99 -17.23 -2.92 23.94
C ALA A 99 -16.14 -1.88 24.12
N SER A 100 -14.90 -2.24 23.81
CA SER A 100 -13.72 -1.37 23.82
C SER A 100 -12.84 -1.67 22.60
N ASP A 101 -12.15 -0.66 22.13
CA ASP A 101 -10.96 -0.85 21.32
C ASP A 101 -9.83 -1.37 22.21
N ILE A 102 -8.95 -2.19 21.63
CA ILE A 102 -7.79 -2.77 22.31
C ILE A 102 -6.56 -2.44 21.50
N LEU A 103 -5.63 -1.67 22.06
CA LEU A 103 -4.30 -1.50 21.48
C LEU A 103 -3.33 -2.49 22.13
N ILE A 104 -3.01 -3.57 21.46
CA ILE A 104 -2.02 -4.56 21.87
C ILE A 104 -0.63 -3.98 21.59
N MET A 105 0.25 -3.98 22.59
CA MET A 105 1.62 -3.44 22.54
C MET A 105 2.62 -4.48 22.98
N GLY A 106 3.50 -4.89 22.08
CA GLY A 106 4.52 -5.88 22.42
C GLY A 106 5.48 -6.17 21.27
N THR A 107 6.52 -6.92 21.58
CA THR A 107 7.43 -7.45 20.57
C THR A 107 6.76 -8.54 19.74
N ILE A 108 7.26 -8.81 18.52
CA ILE A 108 6.77 -9.93 17.69
C ILE A 108 6.68 -11.23 18.50
N LYS A 109 7.74 -11.53 19.32
CA LYS A 109 7.75 -12.73 20.16
C LYS A 109 6.61 -12.77 21.17
N GLN A 110 6.33 -11.65 21.84
CA GLN A 110 5.22 -11.57 22.80
C GLN A 110 3.88 -11.74 22.11
N ILE A 111 3.65 -11.09 20.97
CA ILE A 111 2.38 -11.23 20.25
C ILE A 111 2.18 -12.65 19.70
N LEU A 112 3.23 -13.32 19.22
CA LEU A 112 3.17 -14.73 18.84
C LEU A 112 2.84 -15.64 20.05
N THR A 113 3.35 -15.30 21.23
CA THR A 113 3.02 -16.01 22.48
C THR A 113 1.56 -15.78 22.88
N LEU A 114 1.07 -14.53 22.78
CA LEU A 114 -0.36 -14.21 22.96
C LEU A 114 -1.24 -15.06 22.03
N VAL A 115 -0.91 -15.11 20.74
CA VAL A 115 -1.66 -15.89 19.73
C VAL A 115 -1.82 -17.35 20.18
N LYS A 116 -0.71 -17.99 20.60
CA LYS A 116 -0.72 -19.38 21.09
C LYS A 116 -1.59 -19.57 22.34
N LYS A 117 -1.63 -18.59 23.23
CA LYS A 117 -2.42 -18.64 24.48
C LYS A 117 -3.91 -18.49 24.20
N ILE A 118 -4.31 -17.50 23.37
CA ILE A 118 -5.71 -17.19 23.12
C ILE A 118 -6.35 -18.12 22.06
N GLU A 119 -5.57 -18.83 21.25
CA GLU A 119 -6.09 -19.76 20.24
C GLU A 119 -6.92 -20.91 20.86
N LYS A 120 -6.56 -21.31 22.08
CA LYS A 120 -7.22 -22.40 22.82
C LYS A 120 -8.37 -21.93 23.71
N GLN A 121 -8.60 -20.62 23.79
CA GLN A 121 -9.60 -20.05 24.69
C GLN A 121 -10.96 -19.87 24.00
N PRO A 122 -12.08 -19.91 24.78
CA PRO A 122 -13.43 -19.72 24.27
C PRO A 122 -13.71 -18.27 23.84
N PHE A 123 -14.98 -17.93 23.63
CA PHE A 123 -15.47 -16.55 23.35
C PHE A 123 -15.02 -15.93 22.04
N GLY A 124 -14.68 -16.72 21.01
CA GLY A 124 -14.25 -16.18 19.70
C GLY A 124 -12.76 -15.79 19.63
N LEU A 125 -12.01 -15.98 20.70
CA LEU A 125 -10.58 -15.67 20.78
C LEU A 125 -9.74 -16.44 19.74
N LYS A 126 -10.16 -17.65 19.34
CA LYS A 126 -9.55 -18.40 18.24
C LYS A 126 -9.52 -17.62 16.91
N LEU A 127 -10.60 -16.89 16.60
CA LEU A 127 -10.64 -16.06 15.38
C LEU A 127 -9.69 -14.87 15.50
N ILE A 128 -9.64 -14.22 16.66
CA ILE A 128 -8.71 -13.12 16.92
C ILE A 128 -7.27 -13.62 16.83
N ALA A 129 -6.96 -14.78 17.39
CA ALA A 129 -5.65 -15.41 17.29
C ALA A 129 -5.21 -15.60 15.83
N ARG A 130 -6.08 -16.22 15.01
CA ARG A 130 -5.82 -16.45 13.57
C ARG A 130 -5.61 -15.15 12.81
N ASN A 131 -6.47 -14.15 13.03
CA ASN A 131 -6.36 -12.84 12.39
C ASN A 131 -5.06 -12.15 12.80
N THR A 132 -4.71 -12.16 14.09
CA THR A 132 -3.45 -11.58 14.61
C THR A 132 -2.23 -12.27 14.03
N ALA A 133 -2.23 -13.60 13.94
CA ALA A 133 -1.14 -14.36 13.30
C ALA A 133 -1.02 -14.01 11.81
N GLY A 134 -2.15 -13.89 11.09
CA GLY A 134 -2.19 -13.46 9.70
C GLY A 134 -1.63 -12.05 9.51
N ILE A 135 -1.98 -11.11 10.38
CA ILE A 135 -1.42 -9.74 10.37
C ILE A 135 0.10 -9.78 10.57
N LEU A 136 0.60 -10.52 11.56
CA LEU A 136 2.05 -10.65 11.79
C LEU A 136 2.77 -11.24 10.58
N TYR A 137 2.19 -12.24 9.93
CA TYR A 137 2.74 -12.79 8.68
C TYR A 137 2.79 -11.72 7.58
N ASN A 138 1.67 -11.03 7.35
CA ASN A 138 1.52 -10.06 6.27
C ASN A 138 2.45 -8.84 6.43
N ILE A 139 2.58 -8.28 7.65
CA ILE A 139 3.42 -7.09 7.87
C ILE A 139 4.92 -7.39 7.75
N ASN A 140 5.33 -8.64 7.93
CA ASN A 140 6.71 -9.09 7.73
C ASN A 140 7.00 -9.53 6.29
N GLN A 141 5.97 -9.62 5.43
CA GLN A 141 6.17 -9.95 4.02
C GLN A 141 6.66 -8.71 3.26
N ASN A 142 7.85 -8.80 2.66
CA ASN A 142 8.44 -7.70 1.88
C ASN A 142 8.47 -8.00 0.38
N GLU A 143 8.42 -9.28 -0.01
CA GLU A 143 8.42 -9.69 -1.41
C GLU A 143 7.09 -10.34 -1.77
N TYR A 144 6.59 -10.04 -2.97
CA TYR A 144 5.36 -10.59 -3.52
C TYR A 144 5.60 -11.10 -4.93
N VAL A 145 4.84 -12.10 -5.33
CA VAL A 145 4.76 -12.55 -6.73
C VAL A 145 3.42 -12.08 -7.27
N LEU A 146 3.42 -11.16 -8.21
CA LEU A 146 2.22 -10.81 -8.96
C LEU A 146 2.13 -11.72 -10.18
N LYS A 147 1.10 -12.56 -10.22
CA LYS A 147 0.79 -13.39 -11.39
C LYS A 147 -0.09 -12.64 -12.36
N THR A 148 0.23 -12.71 -13.62
CA THR A 148 -0.61 -12.29 -14.74
C THR A 148 -0.96 -13.49 -15.59
N CYS A 149 -1.82 -13.31 -16.60
CA CYS A 149 -2.14 -14.36 -17.57
C CYS A 149 -0.92 -14.84 -18.41
N ARG A 150 0.22 -14.12 -18.37
CA ARG A 150 1.39 -14.41 -19.22
C ARG A 150 2.69 -14.60 -18.44
N ARG A 151 2.82 -14.03 -17.25
CA ARG A 151 4.09 -14.03 -16.49
C ARG A 151 3.90 -13.88 -14.99
N LYS A 152 5.03 -14.03 -14.29
CA LYS A 152 5.16 -13.69 -12.87
C LYS A 152 6.06 -12.46 -12.74
N ILE A 153 5.63 -11.47 -11.96
CA ILE A 153 6.37 -10.24 -11.69
C ILE A 153 6.76 -10.27 -10.21
N ILE A 154 8.05 -10.14 -9.92
CA ILE A 154 8.53 -10.08 -8.54
C ILE A 154 8.47 -8.63 -8.07
N LEU A 155 7.74 -8.38 -6.99
CA LEU A 155 7.58 -7.08 -6.35
C LEU A 155 8.28 -7.08 -4.98
N GLY A 156 8.80 -5.93 -4.56
CA GLY A 156 9.44 -5.72 -3.25
C GLY A 156 10.96 -5.71 -3.30
N LYS A 157 11.63 -6.29 -4.30
CA LYS A 157 13.08 -6.16 -4.50
C LYS A 157 13.49 -4.80 -5.06
N LYS A 158 12.64 -4.22 -5.88
CA LYS A 158 12.73 -2.86 -6.41
C LYS A 158 11.33 -2.32 -6.62
N THR A 159 11.20 -1.01 -6.59
CA THR A 159 9.96 -0.33 -6.94
C THR A 159 9.70 -0.39 -8.44
N MET A 160 8.53 -0.87 -8.85
CA MET A 160 8.12 -0.89 -10.26
C MET A 160 7.56 0.47 -10.66
N VAL A 161 7.97 0.97 -11.79
CA VAL A 161 7.47 2.23 -12.37
C VAL A 161 6.42 1.92 -13.42
N MET A 162 5.17 2.32 -13.16
CA MET A 162 4.05 2.21 -14.09
C MET A 162 3.81 3.55 -14.77
N GLY A 163 4.11 3.63 -16.07
CA GLY A 163 3.90 4.83 -16.89
C GLY A 163 2.43 5.02 -17.26
N ILE A 164 1.90 6.23 -17.07
CA ILE A 164 0.51 6.59 -17.38
C ILE A 164 0.42 6.99 -18.85
N LEU A 165 -0.27 6.22 -19.66
CA LEU A 165 -0.54 6.50 -21.07
C LEU A 165 -2.02 6.83 -21.29
N ASN A 166 -2.39 8.10 -21.16
CA ASN A 166 -3.76 8.55 -21.41
C ASN A 166 -4.01 8.68 -22.91
N VAL A 167 -4.94 7.89 -23.42
CA VAL A 167 -5.30 7.85 -24.85
C VAL A 167 -6.65 8.56 -25.09
N THR A 168 -6.74 9.80 -24.59
CA THR A 168 -7.90 10.68 -24.77
C THR A 168 -7.63 11.72 -25.85
N PRO A 169 -8.67 12.29 -26.48
CA PRO A 169 -8.50 13.31 -27.54
C PRO A 169 -7.60 14.47 -27.12
N ASP A 170 -7.72 14.92 -25.88
CA ASP A 170 -6.93 16.04 -25.33
C ASP A 170 -5.44 15.72 -25.18
N SER A 171 -5.05 14.44 -25.24
CA SER A 171 -3.67 14.00 -24.97
C SER A 171 -2.82 13.86 -26.24
N PHE A 172 -3.42 13.53 -27.42
CA PHE A 172 -2.68 13.19 -28.64
C PHE A 172 -3.31 13.73 -29.91
N SER A 173 -4.14 14.79 -29.84
CA SER A 173 -4.75 15.41 -31.01
C SER A 173 -3.89 16.56 -31.57
N ASP A 174 -3.72 16.61 -32.85
CA ASP A 174 -3.32 17.85 -33.55
C ASP A 174 -4.52 18.78 -33.57
N SER A 175 -4.44 19.91 -32.91
CA SER A 175 -5.55 20.90 -32.80
C SER A 175 -6.84 20.41 -32.08
N GLY A 176 -6.78 19.34 -31.24
CA GLY A 176 -7.92 18.89 -30.43
C GLY A 176 -9.00 18.10 -31.18
N LEU A 177 -8.84 17.81 -32.47
CA LEU A 177 -9.89 17.23 -33.31
C LEU A 177 -9.74 15.74 -33.63
N PHE A 178 -8.51 15.20 -33.66
CA PHE A 178 -8.26 13.80 -34.02
C PHE A 178 -7.27 13.11 -33.13
N TYR A 179 -7.67 12.00 -32.52
CA TYR A 179 -6.82 11.08 -31.78
C TYR A 179 -5.90 10.29 -32.73
N SER A 180 -4.58 10.25 -32.45
CA SER A 180 -3.61 9.48 -33.22
C SER A 180 -3.08 8.29 -32.39
N PRO A 181 -3.49 7.05 -32.68
CA PRO A 181 -2.93 5.85 -32.05
C PRO A 181 -1.42 5.75 -32.20
N GLN A 182 -0.88 6.17 -33.35
CA GLN A 182 0.56 6.11 -33.61
C GLN A 182 1.36 6.99 -32.64
N LYS A 183 0.93 8.22 -32.37
CA LYS A 183 1.58 9.11 -31.39
C LYS A 183 1.52 8.53 -29.98
N ALA A 184 0.41 7.87 -29.60
CA ALA A 184 0.29 7.21 -28.31
C ALA A 184 1.24 6.02 -28.20
N ILE A 185 1.39 5.20 -29.25
CA ILE A 185 2.34 4.09 -29.31
C ILE A 185 3.78 4.61 -29.14
N GLU A 186 4.14 5.66 -29.90
CA GLU A 186 5.47 6.28 -29.82
C GLU A 186 5.77 6.83 -28.41
N HIS A 187 4.76 7.45 -27.76
CA HIS A 187 4.91 7.91 -26.38
C HIS A 187 5.05 6.75 -25.40
N GLY A 188 4.27 5.67 -25.55
CA GLY A 188 4.43 4.47 -24.76
C GLY A 188 5.81 3.84 -24.90
N LEU A 189 6.36 3.80 -26.11
CA LEU A 189 7.73 3.28 -26.35
C LEU A 189 8.79 4.20 -25.71
N ARG A 190 8.64 5.52 -25.79
CA ARG A 190 9.54 6.43 -25.04
C ARG A 190 9.50 6.16 -23.54
N MET A 191 8.33 5.93 -22.95
CA MET A 191 8.26 5.54 -21.52
C MET A 191 9.01 4.23 -21.23
N VAL A 192 8.99 3.27 -22.17
CA VAL A 192 9.78 2.03 -22.05
C VAL A 192 11.28 2.35 -22.06
N ASP A 193 11.74 3.17 -22.98
CA ASP A 193 13.14 3.60 -23.09
C ASP A 193 13.58 4.41 -21.85
N GLU A 194 12.66 5.18 -21.25
CA GLU A 194 12.84 5.91 -20.00
C GLU A 194 12.87 4.99 -18.75
N GLY A 195 12.58 3.70 -18.92
CA GLY A 195 12.67 2.67 -17.89
C GLY A 195 11.34 2.34 -17.20
N ALA A 196 10.19 2.57 -17.83
CA ALA A 196 8.93 2.04 -17.32
C ALA A 196 8.99 0.52 -17.22
N ASP A 197 8.51 -0.03 -16.12
CA ASP A 197 8.39 -1.47 -15.91
C ASP A 197 7.01 -1.99 -16.35
N ILE A 198 5.99 -1.10 -16.42
CA ILE A 198 4.61 -1.37 -16.83
C ILE A 198 4.10 -0.13 -17.57
N ILE A 199 3.29 -0.28 -18.62
CA ILE A 199 2.52 0.82 -19.22
C ILE A 199 1.04 0.63 -18.89
N ASP A 200 0.40 1.69 -18.35
CA ASP A 200 -1.02 1.69 -18.00
C ASP A 200 -1.81 2.58 -18.96
N ILE A 201 -2.66 1.97 -19.79
CA ILE A 201 -3.36 2.61 -20.90
C ILE A 201 -4.78 2.94 -20.48
N GLY A 202 -5.13 4.24 -20.47
CA GLY A 202 -6.46 4.74 -20.12
C GLY A 202 -7.18 5.42 -21.28
N GLY A 203 -8.36 4.90 -21.67
CA GLY A 203 -9.19 5.47 -22.73
C GLY A 203 -10.28 6.44 -22.24
N GLU A 204 -10.53 6.48 -20.94
CA GLU A 204 -11.49 7.36 -20.26
C GLU A 204 -10.76 8.24 -19.25
N SER A 205 -11.03 9.54 -19.23
CA SER A 205 -10.48 10.43 -18.21
C SER A 205 -11.14 10.16 -16.85
N THR A 206 -10.33 9.97 -15.83
CA THR A 206 -10.76 9.78 -14.43
C THR A 206 -10.59 11.04 -13.58
N ARG A 207 -10.25 12.18 -14.21
CA ARG A 207 -10.12 13.48 -13.53
C ARG A 207 -11.45 13.92 -12.93
N PRO A 208 -11.42 14.70 -11.83
CA PRO A 208 -12.65 15.26 -11.26
C PRO A 208 -13.50 15.97 -12.30
N GLY A 209 -14.79 15.66 -12.35
CA GLY A 209 -15.73 16.27 -13.30
C GLY A 209 -15.79 15.62 -14.69
N SER A 210 -14.93 14.64 -15.00
CA SER A 210 -14.95 13.96 -16.28
C SER A 210 -16.25 13.18 -16.51
N ARG A 211 -16.68 13.12 -17.79
CA ARG A 211 -17.83 12.32 -18.21
C ARG A 211 -17.36 10.93 -18.64
N SER A 212 -18.16 9.92 -18.32
CA SER A 212 -17.93 8.57 -18.83
C SER A 212 -18.17 8.50 -20.32
N VAL A 213 -17.35 7.73 -21.04
CA VAL A 213 -17.49 7.49 -22.46
C VAL A 213 -18.16 6.13 -22.72
N ALA A 214 -18.75 5.96 -23.90
CA ALA A 214 -19.32 4.67 -24.30
C ALA A 214 -18.22 3.60 -24.45
N VAL A 215 -18.56 2.32 -24.24
CA VAL A 215 -17.67 1.16 -24.38
C VAL A 215 -16.94 1.19 -25.73
N ASN A 216 -17.68 1.33 -26.85
CA ASN A 216 -17.10 1.36 -28.19
C ASN A 216 -16.11 2.53 -28.40
N THR A 217 -16.35 3.67 -27.76
CA THR A 217 -15.44 4.82 -27.84
C THR A 217 -14.14 4.50 -27.11
N GLU A 218 -14.22 3.91 -25.93
CA GLU A 218 -13.03 3.51 -25.16
C GLU A 218 -12.23 2.43 -25.88
N LEU A 219 -12.89 1.41 -26.42
CA LEU A 219 -12.27 0.35 -27.22
C LEU A 219 -11.50 0.90 -28.43
N LYS A 220 -12.12 1.80 -29.21
CA LYS A 220 -11.47 2.44 -30.37
C LYS A 220 -10.20 3.20 -29.99
N ARG A 221 -10.08 3.65 -28.74
CA ARG A 221 -8.89 4.35 -28.23
C ARG A 221 -7.83 3.38 -27.76
N VAL A 222 -8.20 2.38 -26.94
CA VAL A 222 -7.20 1.56 -26.22
C VAL A 222 -6.69 0.40 -27.07
N LEU A 223 -7.54 -0.30 -27.83
CA LEU A 223 -7.13 -1.53 -28.54
C LEU A 223 -6.00 -1.30 -29.55
N PRO A 224 -6.04 -0.29 -30.45
CA PRO A 224 -4.95 -0.08 -31.41
C PRO A 224 -3.60 0.20 -30.72
N VAL A 225 -3.64 0.85 -29.53
CA VAL A 225 -2.42 1.16 -28.77
C VAL A 225 -1.87 -0.07 -28.07
N ILE A 226 -2.73 -0.89 -27.46
CA ILE A 226 -2.34 -2.17 -26.86
C ILE A 226 -1.68 -3.06 -27.91
N GLU A 227 -2.35 -3.30 -29.04
CA GLU A 227 -1.84 -4.13 -30.13
C GLU A 227 -0.52 -3.60 -30.71
N GLY A 228 -0.39 -2.27 -30.84
CA GLY A 228 0.82 -1.64 -31.33
C GLY A 228 2.01 -1.77 -30.38
N LEU A 229 1.78 -1.63 -29.07
CA LEU A 229 2.81 -1.78 -28.05
C LEU A 229 3.26 -3.24 -27.86
N ILE A 230 2.34 -4.19 -27.80
CA ILE A 230 2.64 -5.62 -27.61
C ILE A 230 3.57 -6.15 -28.70
N ARG A 231 3.48 -5.62 -29.92
CA ARG A 231 4.39 -6.01 -31.03
C ARG A 231 5.81 -5.46 -30.88
N LYS A 232 5.99 -4.40 -30.09
CA LYS A 232 7.25 -3.63 -30.04
C LYS A 232 7.94 -3.68 -28.68
N THR A 233 7.25 -4.07 -27.61
CA THR A 233 7.83 -4.18 -26.27
C THR A 233 7.41 -5.46 -25.57
N ARG A 234 8.22 -5.89 -24.58
CA ARG A 234 7.95 -7.07 -23.75
C ARG A 234 7.49 -6.74 -22.34
N ILE A 235 7.39 -5.44 -21.96
CA ILE A 235 6.92 -5.10 -20.62
C ILE A 235 5.42 -5.34 -20.51
N PRO A 236 4.88 -5.62 -19.32
CA PRO A 236 3.47 -5.81 -19.09
C PRO A 236 2.66 -4.56 -19.48
N ILE A 237 1.53 -4.77 -20.13
CA ILE A 237 0.54 -3.73 -20.43
C ILE A 237 -0.61 -3.85 -19.45
N SER A 238 -0.98 -2.72 -18.84
CA SER A 238 -2.16 -2.54 -18.01
C SER A 238 -3.23 -1.73 -18.76
N VAL A 239 -4.50 -2.01 -18.53
CA VAL A 239 -5.62 -1.20 -19.01
C VAL A 239 -6.37 -0.57 -17.83
N ASP A 240 -6.44 0.78 -17.80
CA ASP A 240 -7.21 1.55 -16.80
C ASP A 240 -8.66 1.61 -17.26
N THR A 241 -9.51 0.73 -16.74
CA THR A 241 -10.93 0.67 -17.08
C THR A 241 -11.79 0.06 -15.96
N LYS A 242 -13.01 0.55 -15.83
CA LYS A 242 -14.07 0.01 -14.95
C LYS A 242 -15.14 -0.78 -15.70
N LYS A 243 -14.95 -1.02 -17.02
CA LYS A 243 -15.92 -1.69 -17.90
C LYS A 243 -15.42 -3.09 -18.24
N ALA A 244 -16.19 -4.10 -17.89
CA ALA A 244 -15.82 -5.51 -18.06
C ALA A 244 -15.55 -5.87 -19.53
N GLU A 245 -16.33 -5.35 -20.48
CA GLU A 245 -16.13 -5.63 -21.90
C GLU A 245 -14.84 -5.00 -22.45
N VAL A 246 -14.49 -3.78 -22.01
CA VAL A 246 -13.20 -3.16 -22.34
C VAL A 246 -12.06 -3.98 -21.78
N ALA A 247 -12.15 -4.39 -20.52
CA ALA A 247 -11.16 -5.22 -19.87
C ALA A 247 -10.95 -6.55 -20.61
N ARG A 248 -12.04 -7.24 -20.98
CA ARG A 248 -11.98 -8.50 -21.72
C ARG A 248 -11.23 -8.35 -23.06
N LEU A 249 -11.67 -7.42 -23.90
CA LEU A 249 -11.07 -7.19 -25.22
C LEU A 249 -9.64 -6.67 -25.13
N ALA A 250 -9.30 -5.88 -24.09
CA ALA A 250 -7.94 -5.44 -23.84
C ALA A 250 -7.01 -6.62 -23.48
N VAL A 251 -7.48 -7.59 -22.68
CA VAL A 251 -6.70 -8.80 -22.36
C VAL A 251 -6.57 -9.69 -23.59
N ASP A 252 -7.62 -9.86 -24.38
CA ASP A 252 -7.57 -10.60 -25.67
C ASP A 252 -6.54 -9.96 -26.61
N ALA A 253 -6.44 -8.62 -26.64
CA ALA A 253 -5.45 -7.86 -27.42
C ALA A 253 -4.03 -7.91 -26.82
N GLY A 254 -3.86 -8.39 -25.59
CA GLY A 254 -2.54 -8.62 -24.98
C GLY A 254 -2.26 -7.88 -23.70
N ALA A 255 -3.19 -7.12 -23.12
CA ALA A 255 -3.04 -6.58 -21.77
C ALA A 255 -2.95 -7.73 -20.76
N GLU A 256 -2.22 -7.51 -19.68
CA GLU A 256 -1.98 -8.50 -18.62
C GLU A 256 -2.52 -8.07 -17.27
N ILE A 257 -2.79 -6.79 -17.10
CA ILE A 257 -3.22 -6.17 -15.85
C ILE A 257 -4.47 -5.34 -16.13
N ILE A 258 -5.47 -5.43 -15.28
CA ILE A 258 -6.67 -4.59 -15.31
C ILE A 258 -6.60 -3.66 -14.09
N ASN A 259 -6.46 -2.36 -14.34
CA ASN A 259 -6.47 -1.33 -13.32
C ASN A 259 -7.90 -0.80 -13.16
N ASP A 260 -8.63 -1.37 -12.18
CA ASP A 260 -10.02 -1.01 -11.93
C ASP A 260 -10.14 -0.04 -10.75
N ILE A 261 -10.27 1.25 -11.06
CA ILE A 261 -10.47 2.32 -10.07
C ILE A 261 -11.75 2.18 -9.23
N SER A 262 -12.67 1.29 -9.63
CA SER A 262 -13.91 1.02 -8.91
C SER A 262 -13.81 -0.18 -7.96
N ALA A 263 -12.71 -0.91 -7.97
CA ALA A 263 -12.48 -2.14 -7.20
C ALA A 263 -13.68 -3.12 -7.32
N LEU A 264 -14.01 -3.49 -8.54
CA LEU A 264 -15.07 -4.42 -8.92
C LEU A 264 -16.51 -3.92 -8.68
N ASN A 265 -16.69 -2.63 -8.33
CA ASN A 265 -18.01 -2.06 -8.07
C ASN A 265 -18.60 -1.29 -9.26
N GLY A 266 -17.83 -1.07 -10.33
CA GLY A 266 -18.27 -0.35 -11.54
C GLY A 266 -19.09 -1.21 -12.47
N ASP A 267 -18.67 -2.43 -12.71
CA ASP A 267 -19.34 -3.41 -13.58
C ASP A 267 -19.44 -4.77 -12.88
N LYS A 268 -20.64 -5.32 -12.80
CA LYS A 268 -20.90 -6.60 -12.11
C LYS A 268 -20.16 -7.79 -12.73
N LYS A 269 -19.81 -7.70 -14.03
CA LYS A 269 -19.08 -8.76 -14.76
C LYS A 269 -17.56 -8.65 -14.62
N MET A 270 -17.03 -7.55 -14.06
CA MET A 270 -15.59 -7.32 -14.00
C MET A 270 -14.83 -8.45 -13.27
N ALA A 271 -15.33 -8.85 -12.10
CA ALA A 271 -14.70 -9.92 -11.33
C ALA A 271 -14.68 -11.26 -12.09
N GLU A 272 -15.76 -11.59 -12.82
CA GLU A 272 -15.85 -12.78 -13.65
C GLU A 272 -14.84 -12.73 -14.82
N ILE A 273 -14.71 -11.58 -15.48
CA ILE A 273 -13.76 -11.40 -16.57
C ILE A 273 -12.32 -11.56 -16.08
N ILE A 274 -11.93 -10.92 -14.97
CA ILE A 274 -10.60 -11.04 -14.39
C ILE A 274 -10.29 -12.50 -14.04
N SER A 275 -11.23 -13.19 -13.40
CA SER A 275 -11.09 -14.61 -13.03
C SER A 275 -10.89 -15.50 -14.26
N LYS A 276 -11.72 -15.33 -15.31
CA LYS A 276 -11.66 -16.14 -16.54
C LYS A 276 -10.41 -15.89 -17.38
N THR A 277 -9.92 -14.64 -17.39
CA THR A 277 -8.74 -14.26 -18.20
C THR A 277 -7.43 -14.49 -17.46
N HIS A 278 -7.47 -14.76 -16.15
CA HIS A 278 -6.30 -14.84 -15.27
C HIS A 278 -5.42 -13.57 -15.31
N ALA A 279 -6.00 -12.42 -15.68
CA ALA A 279 -5.31 -11.15 -15.62
C ALA A 279 -5.06 -10.73 -14.17
N ALA A 280 -3.99 -9.97 -13.92
CA ALA A 280 -3.83 -9.34 -12.62
C ALA A 280 -4.82 -8.17 -12.49
N ALA A 281 -5.23 -7.86 -11.27
CA ALA A 281 -6.16 -6.79 -10.96
C ALA A 281 -5.55 -5.78 -9.98
N ILE A 282 -5.67 -4.49 -10.29
CA ILE A 282 -5.41 -3.42 -9.34
C ILE A 282 -6.76 -2.92 -8.83
N LEU A 283 -6.96 -3.01 -7.53
CA LEU A 283 -8.20 -2.63 -6.86
C LEU A 283 -7.99 -1.34 -6.08
N MET A 284 -8.66 -0.26 -6.52
CA MET A 284 -8.45 1.07 -5.94
C MET A 284 -9.61 1.51 -5.05
N HIS A 285 -9.28 2.10 -3.88
CA HIS A 285 -10.25 2.76 -3.02
C HIS A 285 -10.66 4.12 -3.60
N MET A 286 -11.96 4.33 -3.79
CA MET A 286 -12.54 5.61 -4.17
C MET A 286 -13.80 5.90 -3.36
N ARG A 287 -13.93 7.12 -2.86
CA ARG A 287 -15.18 7.61 -2.26
C ARG A 287 -15.96 8.44 -3.28
N GLY A 288 -17.20 8.03 -3.56
CA GLY A 288 -18.02 8.67 -4.60
C GLY A 288 -17.71 8.15 -6.01
N LYS A 289 -17.95 8.99 -7.01
CA LYS A 289 -17.65 8.71 -8.44
C LYS A 289 -16.77 9.83 -8.99
N PRO A 290 -15.93 9.62 -10.01
CA PRO A 290 -15.06 10.66 -10.58
C PRO A 290 -15.80 11.98 -10.85
N ARG A 291 -17.05 11.93 -11.32
CA ARG A 291 -17.85 13.11 -11.64
C ARG A 291 -18.14 14.01 -10.43
N ASN A 292 -18.29 13.45 -9.22
CA ASN A 292 -18.73 14.19 -8.02
C ASN A 292 -17.89 13.94 -6.77
N MET A 293 -16.81 13.16 -6.86
CA MET A 293 -15.99 12.75 -5.70
C MET A 293 -15.39 13.92 -4.90
N GLN A 294 -15.20 15.10 -5.51
CA GLN A 294 -14.70 16.29 -4.83
C GLN A 294 -15.80 17.20 -4.27
N LYS A 295 -17.07 16.93 -4.62
CA LYS A 295 -18.24 17.71 -4.18
C LYS A 295 -19.01 17.01 -3.04
N ALA A 296 -18.72 15.75 -2.76
CA ALA A 296 -19.32 14.99 -1.69
C ALA A 296 -18.73 15.38 -0.32
N ASN A 297 -19.38 14.97 0.78
CA ASN A 297 -18.77 15.04 2.10
C ASN A 297 -17.50 14.17 2.11
N LEU A 298 -16.34 14.82 2.23
CA LEU A 298 -15.04 14.18 2.26
C LEU A 298 -14.60 13.77 3.68
N ALA A 299 -15.42 14.02 4.71
CA ALA A 299 -15.07 13.67 6.07
C ALA A 299 -15.02 12.14 6.25
N TYR A 300 -13.91 11.64 6.76
CA TYR A 300 -13.73 10.26 7.23
C TYR A 300 -13.75 10.26 8.76
N ASP A 301 -14.46 9.32 9.36
CA ASP A 301 -14.38 9.10 10.81
C ASP A 301 -13.01 8.54 11.19
N ASN A 302 -12.55 7.56 10.41
CA ASN A 302 -11.20 7.01 10.49
C ASN A 302 -10.71 6.66 9.08
N LEU A 303 -9.88 7.54 8.52
CA LEU A 303 -9.42 7.45 7.13
C LEU A 303 -8.77 6.11 6.79
N MET A 304 -7.74 5.71 7.54
CA MET A 304 -6.98 4.48 7.21
C MET A 304 -7.81 3.22 7.39
N ARG A 305 -8.65 3.18 8.41
CA ARG A 305 -9.59 2.09 8.64
C ARG A 305 -10.58 1.95 7.47
N GLU A 306 -11.27 3.04 7.09
CA GLU A 306 -12.27 2.99 6.01
C GLU A 306 -11.65 2.55 4.69
N ILE A 307 -10.41 3.00 4.38
CA ILE A 307 -9.67 2.56 3.20
C ILE A 307 -9.32 1.07 3.31
N THR A 308 -8.81 0.63 4.45
CA THR A 308 -8.41 -0.76 4.67
C THR A 308 -9.61 -1.70 4.59
N ASP A 309 -10.72 -1.35 5.22
CA ASP A 309 -11.96 -2.14 5.20
C ASP A 309 -12.53 -2.24 3.76
N TYR A 310 -12.54 -1.12 3.03
CA TYR A 310 -12.99 -1.12 1.63
C TYR A 310 -12.15 -2.04 0.75
N LEU A 311 -10.81 -1.92 0.84
CA LEU A 311 -9.89 -2.75 0.06
C LEU A 311 -9.97 -4.23 0.48
N LYS A 312 -10.16 -4.51 1.76
CA LYS A 312 -10.40 -5.87 2.27
C LYS A 312 -11.65 -6.47 1.67
N ILE A 313 -12.79 -5.77 1.73
CA ILE A 313 -14.06 -6.22 1.16
C ILE A 313 -13.95 -6.46 -0.34
N SER A 314 -13.29 -5.54 -1.06
CA SER A 314 -13.06 -5.68 -2.50
C SER A 314 -12.17 -6.87 -2.84
N SER A 315 -11.12 -7.11 -2.06
CA SER A 315 -10.23 -8.26 -2.22
C SER A 315 -10.96 -9.58 -1.89
N GLU A 316 -11.77 -9.61 -0.85
CA GLU A 316 -12.61 -10.79 -0.53
C GLU A 316 -13.63 -11.08 -1.64
N LYS A 317 -14.21 -10.04 -2.26
CA LYS A 317 -15.07 -10.17 -3.43
C LYS A 317 -14.30 -10.78 -4.62
N ALA A 318 -13.08 -10.32 -4.87
CA ALA A 318 -12.21 -10.87 -5.90
C ALA A 318 -11.89 -12.35 -5.66
N LEU A 319 -11.49 -12.71 -4.44
CA LEU A 319 -11.20 -14.10 -4.06
C LEU A 319 -12.44 -15.02 -4.20
N LYS A 320 -13.62 -14.55 -3.79
CA LYS A 320 -14.88 -15.30 -3.95
C LYS A 320 -15.26 -15.51 -5.42
N ALA A 321 -14.86 -14.60 -6.32
CA ALA A 321 -15.06 -14.76 -7.75
C ALA A 321 -14.03 -15.67 -8.43
N GLY A 322 -13.05 -16.21 -7.67
CA GLY A 322 -12.02 -17.12 -8.17
C GLY A 322 -10.73 -16.42 -8.65
N ILE A 323 -10.56 -15.12 -8.36
CA ILE A 323 -9.29 -14.42 -8.63
C ILE A 323 -8.28 -14.84 -7.54
N GLU A 324 -7.11 -15.32 -7.92
CA GLU A 324 -6.06 -15.73 -6.96
C GLU A 324 -5.49 -14.51 -6.22
N LYS A 325 -5.09 -14.70 -4.95
CA LYS A 325 -4.55 -13.61 -4.11
C LYS A 325 -3.32 -12.94 -4.74
N ASP A 326 -2.47 -13.73 -5.36
CA ASP A 326 -1.26 -13.29 -6.03
C ASP A 326 -1.50 -12.66 -7.43
N CYS A 327 -2.76 -12.53 -7.86
CA CYS A 327 -3.18 -11.70 -8.98
C CYS A 327 -3.68 -10.30 -8.55
N ILE A 328 -3.65 -9.95 -7.25
CA ILE A 328 -4.27 -8.73 -6.74
C ILE A 328 -3.21 -7.74 -6.24
N VAL A 329 -3.34 -6.49 -6.67
CA VAL A 329 -2.65 -5.30 -6.16
C VAL A 329 -3.69 -4.36 -5.57
N ILE A 330 -3.38 -3.67 -4.49
CA ILE A 330 -4.27 -2.70 -3.86
C ILE A 330 -3.75 -1.27 -4.03
N ASP A 331 -4.66 -0.29 -4.19
CA ASP A 331 -4.33 1.14 -4.29
C ASP A 331 -5.23 1.94 -3.33
N PRO A 332 -4.69 2.74 -2.40
CA PRO A 332 -5.47 3.59 -1.52
C PRO A 332 -6.21 4.73 -2.24
N GLY A 333 -5.90 4.99 -3.53
CA GLY A 333 -6.61 5.97 -4.36
C GLY A 333 -6.38 7.42 -3.94
N ILE A 334 -5.12 7.88 -3.98
CA ILE A 334 -4.75 9.27 -3.74
C ILE A 334 -5.55 10.22 -4.63
N GLY A 335 -6.19 11.25 -4.04
CA GLY A 335 -6.97 12.25 -4.78
C GLY A 335 -8.39 11.84 -5.16
N PHE A 336 -8.80 10.59 -4.90
CA PHE A 336 -10.13 10.09 -5.20
C PHE A 336 -11.06 10.17 -3.98
N GLY A 337 -11.81 11.29 -3.86
CA GLY A 337 -12.71 11.54 -2.72
C GLY A 337 -11.95 11.76 -1.40
N LYS A 338 -10.85 12.51 -1.44
CA LYS A 338 -9.96 12.78 -0.32
C LYS A 338 -9.50 14.24 -0.32
N THR A 339 -9.33 14.81 0.86
CA THR A 339 -8.72 16.13 1.03
C THR A 339 -7.20 16.07 0.81
N ALA A 340 -6.53 17.21 0.73
CA ALA A 340 -5.07 17.23 0.64
C ALA A 340 -4.43 16.60 1.89
N GLU A 341 -4.97 16.92 3.07
CA GLU A 341 -4.50 16.37 4.35
C GLU A 341 -4.66 14.86 4.42
N ASP A 342 -5.80 14.32 3.92
CA ASP A 342 -6.01 12.88 3.84
C ASP A 342 -4.96 12.21 2.97
N ASN A 343 -4.57 12.82 1.83
CA ASN A 343 -3.54 12.27 0.97
C ASN A 343 -2.17 12.24 1.67
N TYR A 344 -1.82 13.25 2.45
CA TYR A 344 -0.58 13.23 3.26
C TYR A 344 -0.64 12.15 4.34
N LYS A 345 -1.79 12.00 5.03
CA LYS A 345 -2.00 10.94 6.04
C LYS A 345 -1.87 9.55 5.44
N ILE A 346 -2.42 9.31 4.24
CA ILE A 346 -2.31 8.03 3.55
C ILE A 346 -0.85 7.72 3.22
N ILE A 347 -0.10 8.66 2.64
CA ILE A 347 1.30 8.45 2.30
C ILE A 347 2.12 8.15 3.57
N LYS A 348 1.90 8.90 4.64
CA LYS A 348 2.56 8.70 5.93
C LYS A 348 2.30 7.32 6.54
N ASN A 349 1.06 6.83 6.44
CA ASN A 349 0.60 5.60 7.08
C ASN A 349 0.41 4.44 6.08
N LEU A 350 1.03 4.52 4.90
CA LEU A 350 0.84 3.54 3.82
C LEU A 350 1.15 2.11 4.25
N SER A 351 2.11 1.94 5.16
CA SER A 351 2.49 0.64 5.72
C SER A 351 1.37 -0.07 6.49
N GLU A 352 0.34 0.65 6.95
CA GLU A 352 -0.82 0.02 7.60
C GLU A 352 -1.58 -0.91 6.63
N LEU A 353 -1.53 -0.64 5.31
CA LEU A 353 -2.16 -1.51 4.30
C LEU A 353 -1.49 -2.88 4.16
N LYS A 354 -0.25 -3.05 4.67
CA LYS A 354 0.42 -4.36 4.70
C LYS A 354 -0.39 -5.44 5.43
N VAL A 355 -1.28 -5.06 6.34
CA VAL A 355 -2.17 -6.01 7.04
C VAL A 355 -3.01 -6.85 6.06
N LEU A 356 -3.29 -6.36 4.85
CA LEU A 356 -4.02 -7.07 3.81
C LEU A 356 -3.18 -8.16 3.12
N GLY A 357 -1.85 -8.12 3.25
CA GLY A 357 -0.93 -9.09 2.66
C GLY A 357 -0.96 -9.12 1.13
N MET A 358 -1.07 -7.96 0.52
CA MET A 358 -1.08 -7.72 -0.93
C MET A 358 -0.11 -6.60 -1.26
N PRO A 359 0.50 -6.59 -2.46
CA PRO A 359 1.34 -5.48 -2.89
C PRO A 359 0.53 -4.20 -3.06
N VAL A 360 1.17 -3.06 -2.76
CA VAL A 360 0.55 -1.73 -2.78
C VAL A 360 1.04 -0.95 -3.99
N MET A 361 0.12 -0.40 -4.78
CA MET A 361 0.37 0.63 -5.78
C MET A 361 -0.04 2.00 -5.23
N ILE A 362 0.61 3.05 -5.70
CA ILE A 362 0.22 4.43 -5.43
C ILE A 362 0.40 5.31 -6.67
N GLY A 363 -0.56 6.21 -6.92
CA GLY A 363 -0.48 7.22 -7.98
C GLY A 363 -0.57 8.63 -7.41
N THR A 364 0.56 9.31 -7.22
CA THR A 364 0.63 10.68 -6.70
C THR A 364 0.91 11.73 -7.76
N SER A 365 1.33 11.30 -8.95
CA SER A 365 1.89 12.13 -10.02
C SER A 365 0.98 13.29 -10.42
N ARG A 366 1.53 14.51 -10.36
CA ARG A 366 0.93 15.76 -10.80
C ARG A 366 -0.38 16.15 -10.10
N LYS A 367 -0.75 15.48 -8.99
CA LYS A 367 -2.03 15.67 -8.30
C LYS A 367 -2.10 17.01 -7.56
N SER A 368 -3.34 17.54 -7.44
CA SER A 368 -3.62 18.87 -6.90
C SER A 368 -3.18 19.08 -5.46
N PHE A 369 -3.13 18.03 -4.64
CA PHE A 369 -2.67 18.13 -3.25
C PHE A 369 -1.18 18.54 -3.16
N ILE A 370 -0.35 18.17 -4.15
CA ILE A 370 1.04 18.62 -4.27
C ILE A 370 1.04 20.13 -4.56
N GLY A 371 0.28 20.58 -5.57
CA GLY A 371 0.18 21.97 -5.94
C GLY A 371 -0.37 22.90 -4.84
N LYS A 372 -1.10 22.35 -3.84
CA LYS A 372 -1.51 23.13 -2.66
C LYS A 372 -0.34 23.60 -1.80
N ILE A 373 0.80 22.91 -1.86
CA ILE A 373 2.02 23.30 -1.13
C ILE A 373 3.00 24.02 -2.05
N THR A 374 3.26 23.45 -3.24
CA THR A 374 4.29 23.96 -4.14
C THR A 374 3.82 25.08 -5.07
N GLY A 375 2.48 25.24 -5.22
CA GLY A 375 1.92 26.03 -6.31
C GLY A 375 2.07 25.31 -7.65
N GLY A 376 1.93 26.04 -8.73
CA GLY A 376 2.22 25.62 -10.11
C GLY A 376 1.15 24.74 -10.77
N GLU A 377 1.25 24.70 -12.09
CA GLU A 377 0.44 23.85 -12.96
C GLU A 377 0.84 22.37 -12.83
N PRO A 378 0.00 21.42 -13.29
CA PRO A 378 0.29 19.99 -13.16
C PRO A 378 1.68 19.57 -13.65
N ASP A 379 2.17 20.15 -14.74
CA ASP A 379 3.46 19.82 -15.33
C ASP A 379 4.66 20.34 -14.52
N GLU A 380 4.43 21.34 -13.66
CA GLU A 380 5.44 21.94 -12.77
C GLU A 380 5.56 21.23 -11.42
N ARG A 381 4.88 20.08 -11.22
CA ARG A 381 4.84 19.35 -9.95
C ARG A 381 5.78 18.14 -9.90
N THR A 382 6.79 18.08 -10.74
CA THR A 382 7.70 16.93 -10.86
C THR A 382 8.49 16.71 -9.58
N GLU A 383 9.05 17.74 -8.97
CA GLU A 383 9.82 17.66 -7.71
C GLU A 383 8.91 17.22 -6.54
N GLY A 384 7.72 17.84 -6.44
CA GLY A 384 6.73 17.43 -5.44
C GLY A 384 6.22 16.00 -5.64
N THR A 385 6.08 15.56 -6.89
CA THR A 385 5.79 14.15 -7.21
C THR A 385 6.92 13.26 -6.72
N GLY A 386 8.18 13.61 -6.98
CA GLY A 386 9.36 12.88 -6.53
C GLY A 386 9.41 12.74 -5.00
N ALA A 387 9.14 13.81 -4.28
CA ALA A 387 9.07 13.79 -2.81
C ALA A 387 7.99 12.82 -2.29
N THR A 388 6.79 12.84 -2.90
CA THR A 388 5.71 11.92 -2.50
C THR A 388 5.98 10.47 -2.90
N VAL A 389 6.65 10.24 -4.03
CA VAL A 389 7.09 8.91 -4.48
C VAL A 389 8.13 8.34 -3.51
N ALA A 390 9.17 9.11 -3.17
CA ALA A 390 10.17 8.68 -2.20
C ALA A 390 9.53 8.33 -0.85
N ALA A 391 8.65 9.20 -0.32
CA ALA A 391 7.93 8.93 0.91
C ALA A 391 7.07 7.66 0.84
N ALA A 392 6.39 7.42 -0.28
CA ALA A 392 5.57 6.23 -0.47
C ALA A 392 6.41 4.95 -0.51
N ILE A 393 7.55 4.95 -1.20
CA ILE A 393 8.49 3.81 -1.26
C ILE A 393 9.02 3.49 0.14
N MET A 394 9.46 4.50 0.89
CA MET A 394 9.92 4.35 2.28
C MET A 394 8.84 3.79 3.21
N ASN A 395 7.56 3.97 2.88
CA ASN A 395 6.41 3.45 3.61
C ASN A 395 5.82 2.16 3.00
N GLY A 396 6.55 1.48 2.11
CA GLY A 396 6.22 0.13 1.64
C GLY A 396 5.36 0.07 0.38
N CYS A 397 5.44 1.08 -0.50
CA CYS A 397 4.88 1.02 -1.85
C CYS A 397 5.71 0.08 -2.74
N HIS A 398 5.05 -0.67 -3.61
CA HIS A 398 5.69 -1.61 -4.54
C HIS A 398 5.62 -1.15 -6.00
N ILE A 399 4.57 -0.40 -6.36
CA ILE A 399 4.34 0.12 -7.71
C ILE A 399 3.99 1.60 -7.62
N ILE A 400 4.74 2.44 -8.32
CA ILE A 400 4.41 3.87 -8.47
C ILE A 400 3.83 4.11 -9.86
N ARG A 401 2.66 4.78 -9.93
CA ARG A 401 1.98 5.12 -11.18
C ARG A 401 2.21 6.60 -11.50
N VAL A 402 2.93 6.90 -12.59
CA VAL A 402 3.49 8.24 -12.86
C VAL A 402 3.42 8.66 -14.32
N HIS A 403 3.39 9.98 -14.58
CA HIS A 403 3.51 10.55 -15.94
C HIS A 403 4.99 10.69 -16.35
N ASP A 404 5.84 11.17 -15.44
CA ASP A 404 7.24 11.52 -15.70
C ASP A 404 8.16 10.35 -15.38
N VAL A 405 8.17 9.33 -16.28
CA VAL A 405 8.86 8.06 -16.05
C VAL A 405 10.34 8.24 -15.80
N ALA A 406 11.06 8.97 -16.68
CA ALA A 406 12.51 9.17 -16.57
C ALA A 406 12.95 9.77 -15.22
N ALA A 407 12.22 10.78 -14.74
CA ALA A 407 12.51 11.42 -13.45
C ALA A 407 12.18 10.49 -12.28
N MET A 408 11.00 9.85 -12.30
CA MET A 408 10.55 9.00 -11.21
C MET A 408 11.32 7.69 -11.13
N LYS A 409 11.85 7.18 -12.24
CA LYS A 409 12.77 6.02 -12.24
C LYS A 409 14.05 6.31 -11.45
N LYS A 410 14.61 7.51 -11.60
CA LYS A 410 15.78 7.94 -10.82
C LYS A 410 15.45 8.08 -9.34
N VAL A 411 14.30 8.70 -9.00
CA VAL A 411 13.83 8.82 -7.62
C VAL A 411 13.64 7.43 -6.99
N ALA A 412 12.98 6.52 -7.69
CA ALA A 412 12.76 5.16 -7.21
C ALA A 412 14.08 4.44 -6.97
N ALA A 413 15.03 4.48 -7.92
CA ALA A 413 16.32 3.81 -7.79
C ALA A 413 17.12 4.29 -6.58
N VAL A 414 17.18 5.62 -6.33
CA VAL A 414 17.88 6.16 -5.17
C VAL A 414 17.16 5.79 -3.88
N THR A 415 15.82 5.85 -3.86
CA THR A 415 15.05 5.52 -2.66
C THR A 415 15.14 4.04 -2.33
N ASP A 416 15.07 3.15 -3.33
CA ASP A 416 15.25 1.70 -3.14
C ASP A 416 16.63 1.40 -2.56
N ALA A 417 17.70 2.06 -3.07
CA ALA A 417 19.04 1.92 -2.51
C ALA A 417 19.12 2.33 -1.03
N ILE A 418 18.36 3.37 -0.60
CA ILE A 418 18.29 3.79 0.82
C ILE A 418 17.50 2.78 1.67
N VAL A 419 16.46 2.18 1.10
CA VAL A 419 15.58 1.25 1.85
C VAL A 419 16.20 -0.13 2.04
N HIS A 420 17.02 -0.58 1.08
CA HIS A 420 17.57 -1.94 1.04
C HIS A 420 19.04 -2.04 1.51
N VAL A 421 19.61 -0.98 2.09
CA VAL A 421 20.97 -0.99 2.70
C VAL A 421 21.05 -1.83 3.99
#